data_edc3d59fd8f50bf9e5aa83ffa0010229
#
_entry.id   edc3d59fd8f50bf9e5aa83ffa0010229
#
_cell.length_a   1.000
_cell.length_b   1.000
_cell.length_c   1.000
_cell.angle_alpha   90.00
_cell.angle_beta   90.00
_cell.angle_gamma   90.00
#
_symmetry.space_group_name_H-M   'P 1'
#
loop_
_entity.id
_entity.type
_entity.pdbx_description
1 polymer ?
#
loop_
_entity_poly.entity_id
_entity_poly.type
_entity_poly.pdbx_seq_one_letter_code
_entity_poly.pdbx_strand_id
1 'polypeptide(L)'
;MKKNITSKNTSISEITLRKYERPINVKKREIIRKICLSLGLLQEGDSRDVIVDIFKVLLDSASKKEWLTSKEIRNRAYDNRKSNNLKIIGLADSNVRRQLKRLKDMMIIESEKNHYAITEFMPLTELFESRIKPFLIDPTIDRLKSYLKKGDKEYNLN
;
A
#
# COMPACT_ATOMS: atom_id res chain seq x y z
N MET A 1 3.37 45.14 -10.58
CA MET A 1 2.55 43.91 -10.69
C MET A 1 3.00 42.94 -9.62
N LYS A 2 2.22 42.70 -8.57
CA LYS A 2 2.49 41.64 -7.59
C LYS A 2 2.22 40.30 -8.29
N LYS A 3 3.28 39.51 -8.52
CA LYS A 3 3.12 38.13 -8.95
C LYS A 3 2.31 37.39 -7.87
N ASN A 4 1.09 36.96 -8.19
CA ASN A 4 0.35 36.02 -7.39
C ASN A 4 1.20 34.73 -7.31
N ILE A 5 1.88 34.55 -6.21
CA ILE A 5 2.55 33.30 -5.89
C ILE A 5 1.43 32.35 -5.50
N THR A 6 0.96 31.56 -6.46
CA THR A 6 0.10 30.41 -6.19
C THR A 6 0.95 29.45 -5.35
N SER A 7 0.65 29.36 -4.06
CA SER A 7 1.30 28.37 -3.20
C SER A 7 1.00 26.99 -3.78
N LYS A 8 2.04 26.24 -4.13
CA LYS A 8 1.89 24.84 -4.54
C LYS A 8 1.49 24.06 -3.31
N ASN A 9 0.24 23.64 -3.24
CA ASN A 9 -0.23 22.75 -2.21
C ASN A 9 0.36 21.36 -2.46
N THR A 10 1.39 21.01 -1.69
CA THR A 10 2.00 19.68 -1.73
C THR A 10 1.59 18.92 -0.48
N SER A 11 1.00 17.74 -0.66
CA SER A 11 0.69 16.87 0.47
C SER A 11 1.99 16.38 1.12
N ILE A 12 2.05 16.44 2.44
CA ILE A 12 3.18 15.92 3.22
C ILE A 12 3.06 14.41 3.37
N SER A 13 1.83 13.94 3.54
CA SER A 13 1.48 12.53 3.63
C SER A 13 0.09 12.31 3.06
N GLU A 14 -0.12 11.19 2.42
CA GLU A 14 -1.40 10.82 1.81
C GLU A 14 -1.65 9.34 2.04
N ILE A 15 -2.87 9.02 2.47
CA ILE A 15 -3.35 7.64 2.57
C ILE A 15 -4.78 7.58 2.04
N THR A 16 -5.07 6.58 1.22
CA THR A 16 -6.42 6.32 0.71
C THR A 16 -6.96 5.06 1.36
N LEU A 17 -8.10 5.19 2.04
CA LEU A 17 -8.83 4.07 2.60
C LEU A 17 -10.19 3.93 1.92
N ARG A 18 -10.59 2.71 1.58
CA ARG A 18 -11.87 2.41 0.96
C ARG A 18 -12.59 1.32 1.73
N LYS A 19 -13.90 1.49 1.90
CA LYS A 19 -14.75 0.49 2.55
C LYS A 19 -15.38 -0.40 1.50
N TYR A 20 -15.06 -1.69 1.55
CA TYR A 20 -15.67 -2.73 0.71
C TYR A 20 -16.58 -3.65 1.52
N GLU A 21 -17.19 -4.60 0.84
CA GLU A 21 -17.99 -5.65 1.46
C GLU A 21 -17.20 -6.50 2.45
N ARG A 22 -17.91 -7.17 3.36
CA ARG A 22 -17.25 -8.08 4.30
C ARG A 22 -16.57 -9.24 3.56
N PRO A 23 -15.39 -9.71 4.01
CA PRO A 23 -14.61 -10.75 3.34
C PRO A 23 -15.20 -12.16 3.65
N ILE A 24 -16.36 -12.45 3.06
CA ILE A 24 -17.04 -13.76 3.23
C ILE A 24 -16.74 -14.61 1.99
N ASN A 25 -16.28 -15.85 2.20
CA ASN A 25 -15.98 -16.84 1.13
C ASN A 25 -15.01 -16.34 0.04
N VAL A 26 -13.97 -15.60 0.42
CA VAL A 26 -13.00 -15.01 -0.50
C VAL A 26 -11.75 -15.88 -0.61
N LYS A 27 -11.29 -16.17 -1.84
CA LYS A 27 -10.07 -16.94 -2.12
C LYS A 27 -8.81 -16.14 -1.75
N LYS A 28 -7.70 -16.86 -1.47
CA LYS A 28 -6.42 -16.26 -1.03
C LYS A 28 -5.96 -15.05 -1.86
N ARG A 29 -5.90 -15.15 -3.19
CA ARG A 29 -5.49 -14.05 -4.05
C ARG A 29 -6.49 -12.89 -4.02
N GLU A 30 -7.77 -13.18 -3.96
CA GLU A 30 -8.81 -12.14 -3.92
C GLU A 30 -8.81 -11.37 -2.60
N ILE A 31 -8.49 -12.01 -1.47
CA ILE A 31 -8.27 -11.31 -0.19
C ILE A 31 -7.14 -10.28 -0.33
N ILE A 32 -6.02 -10.64 -0.92
CA ILE A 32 -4.90 -9.73 -1.12
C ILE A 32 -5.31 -8.58 -2.04
N ARG A 33 -6.04 -8.88 -3.11
CA ARG A 33 -6.60 -7.87 -4.00
C ARG A 33 -7.52 -6.89 -3.25
N LYS A 34 -8.42 -7.39 -2.42
CA LYS A 34 -9.31 -6.56 -1.58
C LYS A 34 -8.53 -5.70 -0.58
N ILE A 35 -7.45 -6.23 0.01
CA ILE A 35 -6.56 -5.45 0.87
C ILE A 35 -5.91 -4.31 0.07
N CYS A 36 -5.37 -4.60 -1.11
CA CYS A 36 -4.77 -3.58 -1.97
C CYS A 36 -5.78 -2.49 -2.39
N LEU A 37 -7.00 -2.87 -2.73
CA LEU A 37 -8.08 -1.93 -3.04
C LEU A 37 -8.45 -1.08 -1.81
N SER A 38 -8.59 -1.71 -0.64
CA SER A 38 -8.96 -1.03 0.61
C SER A 38 -7.91 0.00 1.06
N LEU A 39 -6.64 -0.29 0.80
CA LEU A 39 -5.51 0.59 1.12
C LEU A 39 -5.13 1.56 0.00
N GLY A 40 -5.92 1.64 -1.07
CA GLY A 40 -5.63 2.52 -2.21
C GLY A 40 -4.39 2.15 -3.01
N LEU A 41 -3.84 0.96 -2.81
CA LEU A 41 -2.70 0.44 -3.57
C LEU A 41 -3.09 -0.02 -4.98
N LEU A 42 -4.36 -0.31 -5.20
CA LEU A 42 -4.94 -0.70 -6.46
C LEU A 42 -6.21 0.12 -6.70
N GLN A 43 -6.49 0.46 -7.96
CA GLN A 43 -7.73 1.09 -8.38
C GLN A 43 -8.71 0.04 -8.88
N GLU A 44 -9.99 0.25 -8.66
CA GLU A 44 -11.04 -0.61 -9.21
C GLU A 44 -11.03 -0.54 -10.74
N GLY A 45 -11.15 -1.70 -11.39
CA GLY A 45 -11.06 -1.80 -12.85
C GLY A 45 -9.64 -1.73 -13.43
N ASP A 46 -8.60 -1.58 -12.61
CA ASP A 46 -7.21 -1.62 -13.07
C ASP A 46 -6.82 -3.05 -13.46
N SER A 47 -6.51 -3.24 -14.74
CA SER A 47 -6.03 -4.52 -15.27
C SER A 47 -4.57 -4.81 -14.90
N ARG A 48 -3.83 -3.79 -14.43
CA ARG A 48 -2.43 -3.89 -14.02
C ARG A 48 -2.32 -4.16 -12.52
N ASP A 49 -2.82 -5.30 -12.11
CA ASP A 49 -2.93 -5.70 -10.70
C ASP A 49 -1.71 -6.47 -10.17
N VAL A 50 -0.54 -6.28 -10.78
CA VAL A 50 0.72 -7.00 -10.42
C VAL A 50 1.13 -6.79 -8.96
N ILE A 51 0.73 -5.69 -8.33
CA ILE A 51 0.97 -5.45 -6.89
C ILE A 51 0.37 -6.56 -6.03
N VAL A 52 -0.75 -7.13 -6.45
CA VAL A 52 -1.41 -8.26 -5.76
C VAL A 52 -0.50 -9.48 -5.74
N ASP A 53 0.12 -9.79 -6.87
CA ASP A 53 1.02 -10.95 -6.99
C ASP A 53 2.35 -10.72 -6.28
N ILE A 54 2.89 -9.50 -6.33
CA ILE A 54 4.09 -9.11 -5.56
C ILE A 54 3.80 -9.24 -4.06
N PHE A 55 2.70 -8.70 -3.59
CA PHE A 55 2.31 -8.77 -2.18
C PHE A 55 2.07 -10.23 -1.74
N LYS A 56 1.41 -11.03 -2.59
CA LYS A 56 1.23 -12.46 -2.34
C LYS A 56 2.55 -13.19 -2.15
N VAL A 57 3.53 -12.96 -3.04
CA VAL A 57 4.87 -13.56 -2.93
C VAL A 57 5.53 -13.22 -1.59
N LEU A 58 5.44 -11.98 -1.16
CA LEU A 58 6.01 -11.54 0.12
C LEU A 58 5.29 -12.16 1.32
N LEU A 59 3.97 -12.32 1.26
CA LEU A 59 3.20 -13.00 2.31
C LEU A 59 3.52 -14.50 2.38
N ASP A 60 3.63 -15.16 1.23
CA ASP A 60 4.05 -16.57 1.17
C ASP A 60 5.45 -16.78 1.75
N SER A 61 6.36 -15.85 1.53
CA SER A 61 7.73 -15.86 2.07
C SER A 61 7.80 -15.52 3.55
N ALA A 62 6.88 -14.68 4.04
CA ALA A 62 6.84 -14.29 5.45
C ALA A 62 6.63 -15.48 6.39
N SER A 63 5.84 -16.46 5.99
CA SER A 63 5.62 -17.70 6.77
C SER A 63 6.90 -18.51 6.99
N LYS A 64 7.89 -18.34 6.10
CA LYS A 64 9.21 -19.00 6.16
C LYS A 64 10.30 -18.05 6.66
N LYS A 65 9.97 -16.81 6.99
CA LYS A 65 10.92 -15.73 7.36
C LYS A 65 12.00 -15.50 6.30
N GLU A 66 11.63 -15.58 5.03
CA GLU A 66 12.54 -15.37 3.90
C GLU A 66 12.58 -13.90 3.48
N TRP A 67 13.79 -13.41 3.25
CA TRP A 67 14.07 -12.16 2.55
C TRP A 67 14.31 -12.45 1.06
N LEU A 68 13.67 -11.68 0.18
CA LEU A 68 13.75 -11.87 -1.25
C LEU A 68 14.30 -10.65 -1.97
N THR A 69 15.12 -10.86 -2.99
CA THR A 69 15.52 -9.81 -3.93
C THR A 69 14.35 -9.43 -4.84
N SER A 70 14.40 -8.24 -5.43
CA SER A 70 13.38 -7.81 -6.41
C SER A 70 13.26 -8.76 -7.60
N LYS A 71 14.37 -9.38 -8.00
CA LYS A 71 14.42 -10.37 -9.09
C LYS A 71 13.69 -11.66 -8.71
N GLU A 72 13.90 -12.18 -7.50
CA GLU A 72 13.19 -13.36 -6.99
C GLU A 72 11.70 -13.10 -6.86
N ILE A 73 11.33 -11.94 -6.33
CA ILE A 73 9.92 -11.51 -6.23
C ILE A 73 9.27 -11.47 -7.62
N ARG A 74 9.94 -10.85 -8.60
CA ARG A 74 9.47 -10.79 -9.98
C ARG A 74 9.26 -12.18 -10.58
N ASN A 75 10.24 -13.07 -10.43
CA ASN A 75 10.18 -14.41 -10.97
C ASN A 75 9.04 -15.23 -10.34
N ARG A 76 8.90 -15.20 -9.02
CA ARG A 76 7.80 -15.87 -8.30
C ARG A 76 6.43 -15.29 -8.67
N ALA A 77 6.33 -13.96 -8.86
CA ALA A 77 5.11 -13.31 -9.34
C ALA A 77 4.76 -13.73 -10.77
N TYR A 78 5.76 -13.84 -11.64
CA TYR A 78 5.59 -14.37 -13.00
C TYR A 78 5.01 -15.78 -12.98
N ASP A 79 5.60 -16.69 -12.20
CA ASP A 79 5.17 -18.08 -12.10
C ASP A 79 3.75 -18.16 -11.53
N ASN A 80 3.41 -17.35 -10.51
CA ASN A 80 2.06 -17.26 -9.96
C ASN A 80 1.03 -16.80 -11.01
N ARG A 81 1.37 -15.80 -11.82
CA ARG A 81 0.48 -15.32 -12.88
C ARG A 81 0.29 -16.36 -13.96
N LYS A 82 1.36 -17.01 -14.38
CA LYS A 82 1.33 -18.08 -15.38
C LYS A 82 0.48 -19.26 -14.93
N SER A 83 0.66 -19.75 -13.71
CA SER A 83 -0.09 -20.89 -13.17
C SER A 83 -1.58 -20.58 -12.93
N ASN A 84 -1.96 -19.32 -12.79
CA ASN A 84 -3.35 -18.87 -12.66
C ASN A 84 -3.95 -18.35 -13.96
N ASN A 85 -3.30 -18.57 -15.11
CA ASN A 85 -3.73 -18.09 -16.43
C ASN A 85 -4.01 -16.59 -16.49
N LEU A 86 -3.26 -15.79 -15.73
CA LEU A 86 -3.35 -14.33 -15.73
C LEU A 86 -2.43 -13.74 -16.79
N LYS A 87 -2.81 -12.57 -17.32
CA LYS A 87 -1.96 -11.84 -18.27
C LYS A 87 -0.61 -11.51 -17.66
N ILE A 88 0.48 -11.79 -18.39
CA ILE A 88 1.85 -11.47 -17.99
C ILE A 88 2.16 -10.02 -18.36
N ILE A 89 1.70 -9.10 -17.55
CA ILE A 89 1.90 -7.64 -17.70
C ILE A 89 2.37 -7.04 -16.39
N GLY A 90 3.08 -5.92 -16.47
CA GLY A 90 3.50 -5.15 -15.30
C GLY A 90 4.71 -5.72 -14.55
N LEU A 91 5.42 -6.71 -15.09
CA LEU A 91 6.57 -7.38 -14.48
C LEU A 91 7.93 -6.83 -14.96
N ALA A 92 7.96 -5.65 -15.60
CA ALA A 92 9.23 -4.96 -15.86
C ALA A 92 9.89 -4.58 -14.54
N ASP A 93 11.20 -4.67 -14.44
CA ASP A 93 11.96 -4.41 -13.21
C ASP A 93 11.65 -3.04 -12.58
N SER A 94 11.52 -2.01 -13.41
CA SER A 94 11.17 -0.67 -12.96
C SER A 94 9.78 -0.61 -12.30
N ASN A 95 8.81 -1.34 -12.85
CA ASN A 95 7.47 -1.39 -12.28
C ASN A 95 7.43 -2.23 -10.99
N VAL A 96 8.12 -3.37 -10.95
CA VAL A 96 8.23 -4.17 -9.73
C VAL A 96 8.83 -3.35 -8.59
N ARG A 97 9.93 -2.64 -8.82
CA ARG A 97 10.54 -1.73 -7.82
C ARG A 97 9.58 -0.62 -7.39
N ARG A 98 8.81 -0.07 -8.31
CA ARG A 98 7.80 0.95 -7.99
C ARG A 98 6.71 0.38 -7.08
N GLN A 99 6.22 -0.83 -7.33
CA GLN A 99 5.23 -1.47 -6.46
C GLN A 99 5.82 -1.82 -5.08
N LEU A 100 7.05 -2.30 -5.03
CA LEU A 100 7.77 -2.54 -3.77
C LEU A 100 7.92 -1.24 -2.97
N LYS A 101 8.26 -0.13 -3.63
CA LYS A 101 8.31 1.18 -2.98
C LYS A 101 6.96 1.58 -2.38
N ARG A 102 5.85 1.38 -3.10
CA ARG A 102 4.51 1.69 -2.59
C ARG A 102 4.15 0.86 -1.36
N LEU A 103 4.46 -0.43 -1.35
CA LEU A 103 4.27 -1.30 -0.18
C LEU A 103 5.14 -0.87 1.00
N LYS A 104 6.37 -0.41 0.73
CA LYS A 104 7.28 0.12 1.74
C LYS A 104 6.80 1.46 2.30
N ASP A 105 6.33 2.37 1.46
CA ASP A 105 5.76 3.65 1.87
C ASP A 105 4.51 3.46 2.76
N MET A 106 3.76 2.36 2.58
CA MET A 106 2.67 1.93 3.45
C MET A 106 3.13 1.18 4.71
N MET A 107 4.43 1.06 4.94
CA MET A 107 5.02 0.33 6.08
C MET A 107 4.67 -1.17 6.13
N ILE A 108 4.15 -1.72 5.04
CA ILE A 108 3.79 -3.15 4.94
C ILE A 108 5.03 -4.01 4.81
N ILE A 109 6.03 -3.53 4.08
CA ILE A 109 7.30 -4.22 3.86
C ILE A 109 8.48 -3.37 4.30
N GLU A 110 9.57 -4.03 4.59
CA GLU A 110 10.86 -3.43 4.84
C GLU A 110 11.90 -3.92 3.83
N SER A 111 13.01 -3.21 3.72
CA SER A 111 14.09 -3.59 2.82
C SER A 111 15.45 -3.37 3.45
N GLU A 112 16.34 -4.34 3.26
CA GLU A 112 17.74 -4.26 3.63
C GLU A 112 18.60 -4.84 2.50
N LYS A 113 19.63 -4.09 2.06
CA LYS A 113 20.59 -4.51 1.03
C LYS A 113 19.92 -5.12 -0.22
N ASN A 114 18.92 -4.47 -0.77
CA ASN A 114 18.11 -4.93 -1.91
C ASN A 114 17.30 -6.23 -1.69
N HIS A 115 17.12 -6.64 -0.44
CA HIS A 115 16.19 -7.69 -0.06
C HIS A 115 14.96 -7.08 0.60
N TYR A 116 13.83 -7.72 0.41
CA TYR A 116 12.51 -7.27 0.85
C TYR A 116 11.81 -8.36 1.64
N ALA A 117 11.10 -7.97 2.67
CA ALA A 117 10.27 -8.86 3.48
C ALA A 117 9.06 -8.11 4.04
N ILE A 118 8.05 -8.85 4.50
CA ILE A 118 6.99 -8.28 5.35
C ILE A 118 7.65 -7.76 6.63
N THR A 119 7.31 -6.55 7.02
CA THR A 119 7.89 -5.85 8.17
C THR A 119 7.89 -6.75 9.42
N GLU A 120 9.09 -7.04 9.92
CA GLU A 120 9.32 -7.92 11.08
C GLU A 120 8.59 -9.29 10.99
N PHE A 121 8.18 -9.70 9.80
CA PHE A 121 7.36 -10.90 9.56
C PHE A 121 6.07 -10.94 10.39
N MET A 122 5.55 -9.77 10.74
CA MET A 122 4.33 -9.63 11.55
C MET A 122 3.08 -10.10 10.82
N PRO A 123 2.08 -10.61 11.55
CA PRO A 123 0.72 -10.72 11.02
C PRO A 123 0.20 -9.37 10.55
N LEU A 124 -0.54 -9.35 9.43
CA LEU A 124 -1.02 -8.09 8.82
C LEU A 124 -1.85 -7.23 9.78
N THR A 125 -2.65 -7.84 10.65
CA THR A 125 -3.45 -7.11 11.65
C THR A 125 -2.56 -6.42 12.68
N GLU A 126 -1.54 -7.11 13.18
CA GLU A 126 -0.57 -6.54 14.12
C GLU A 126 0.24 -5.43 13.47
N LEU A 127 0.68 -5.64 12.23
CA LEU A 127 1.39 -4.64 11.43
C LEU A 127 0.52 -3.39 11.22
N PHE A 128 -0.77 -3.55 10.94
CA PHE A 128 -1.70 -2.44 10.82
C PHE A 128 -1.78 -1.63 12.13
N GLU A 129 -2.02 -2.29 13.26
CA GLU A 129 -2.18 -1.61 14.56
C GLU A 129 -0.88 -0.97 15.07
N SER A 130 0.28 -1.60 14.82
CA SER A 130 1.57 -1.13 15.33
C SER A 130 2.33 -0.17 14.40
N ARG A 131 2.02 -0.18 13.09
CA ARG A 131 2.76 0.61 12.08
C ARG A 131 1.85 1.53 11.27
N ILE A 132 0.89 0.97 10.53
CA ILE A 132 0.10 1.76 9.58
C ILE A 132 -0.76 2.79 10.31
N LYS A 133 -1.53 2.36 11.29
CA LYS A 133 -2.45 3.22 12.04
C LYS A 133 -1.72 4.37 12.75
N PRO A 134 -0.73 4.12 13.65
CA PRO A 134 -0.11 5.19 14.42
C PRO A 134 0.79 6.12 13.60
N PHE A 135 1.39 5.66 12.51
CA PHE A 135 2.33 6.45 11.73
C PHE A 135 1.72 7.09 10.47
N LEU A 136 0.67 6.52 9.88
CA LEU A 136 0.06 7.02 8.65
C LEU A 136 -1.37 7.53 8.84
N ILE A 137 -2.21 6.84 9.61
CA ILE A 137 -3.63 7.18 9.74
C ILE A 137 -3.83 8.26 10.79
N ASP A 138 -3.42 8.00 12.03
CA ASP A 138 -3.68 8.91 13.16
C ASP A 138 -3.09 10.31 12.92
N PRO A 139 -1.84 10.47 12.45
CA PRO A 139 -1.28 11.79 12.14
C PRO A 139 -2.03 12.52 11.02
N THR A 140 -2.53 11.79 10.01
CA THR A 140 -3.31 12.37 8.91
C THR A 140 -4.65 12.89 9.42
N ILE A 141 -5.33 12.11 10.25
CA ILE A 141 -6.60 12.49 10.90
C ILE A 141 -6.38 13.70 11.82
N ASP A 142 -5.33 13.70 12.63
CA ASP A 142 -5.03 14.78 13.57
C ASP A 142 -4.72 16.10 12.83
N ARG A 143 -4.03 16.03 11.70
CA ARG A 143 -3.79 17.18 10.85
C ARG A 143 -5.09 17.75 10.27
N LEU A 144 -5.97 16.88 9.77
CA LEU A 144 -7.29 17.29 9.30
C LEU A 144 -8.11 17.96 10.41
N LYS A 145 -8.14 17.36 11.61
CA LYS A 145 -8.84 17.96 12.77
C LYS A 145 -8.28 19.33 13.13
N SER A 146 -6.98 19.56 13.00
CA SER A 146 -6.34 20.86 13.24
C SER A 146 -6.86 21.93 12.28
N TYR A 147 -7.05 21.60 11.00
CA TYR A 147 -7.65 22.51 10.03
C TYR A 147 -9.13 22.76 10.32
N LEU A 148 -9.89 21.73 10.67
CA LEU A 148 -11.32 21.87 11.02
C LEU A 148 -11.50 22.80 12.23
N LYS A 149 -10.71 22.61 13.30
CA LYS A 149 -10.73 23.52 14.46
C LYS A 149 -10.37 24.96 14.11
N LYS A 150 -9.45 25.16 13.17
CA LYS A 150 -9.12 26.49 12.66
C LYS A 150 -10.31 27.08 11.91
N GLY A 151 -10.98 26.30 11.07
CA GLY A 151 -12.20 26.68 10.36
C GLY A 151 -13.30 27.09 11.32
N ASP A 152 -13.58 26.28 12.36
CA ASP A 152 -14.60 26.59 13.36
C ASP A 152 -14.36 27.98 14.00
N LYS A 153 -13.11 28.28 14.34
CA LYS A 153 -12.72 29.58 14.91
C LYS A 153 -12.94 30.75 13.93
N GLU A 154 -12.50 30.58 12.68
CA GLU A 154 -12.61 31.64 11.66
C GLU A 154 -14.05 31.95 11.29
N TYR A 155 -14.95 30.99 11.39
CA TYR A 155 -16.38 31.14 11.06
C TYR A 155 -17.30 31.22 12.28
N ASN A 156 -16.75 31.32 13.50
CA ASN A 156 -17.52 31.45 14.76
C ASN A 156 -18.56 30.33 14.96
N LEU A 157 -18.18 29.10 14.67
CA LEU A 157 -19.04 27.91 14.80
C LEU A 157 -18.90 27.25 16.19
N ASN A 158 -18.97 28.02 17.26
CA ASN A 158 -18.88 27.52 18.66
C ASN A 158 -20.24 27.24 19.25
#